data_fe2dc41dd4a6d10ebb47485aec56bb63
#
_entry.id   fe2dc41dd4a6d10ebb47485aec56bb63
#
_cell.length_a   1.000
_cell.length_b   1.000
_cell.length_c   1.000
_cell.angle_alpha   90.00
_cell.angle_beta   90.00
_cell.angle_gamma   90.00
#
_symmetry.space_group_name_H-M   'P 1'
#
loop_
_entity.id
_entity.type
_entity.pdbx_description
1 polymer ?
#
loop_
_entity_poly.entity_id
_entity_poly.type
_entity_poly.pdbx_seq_one_letter_code
_entity_poly.pdbx_strand_id
1 'polypeptide(L)'
;MTISETSLLAKVQNNFIGLDTVYTLADDRKTKRIYLDSTASTLMMGKVYDLVGKFLDHYANSHSLLHFSAKISTTQYQWAHDRVLSFLGADPEEYTCFFTGSGTTAGINRLARVFRDYRPDKDIVLVSIMEHHSNDL
;
A
#
# COMPACT_ATOMS: atom_id res chain seq x y z
N MET A 1 -30.39 -15.31 -5.02
CA MET A 1 -29.23 -15.83 -5.77
C MET A 1 -28.06 -15.82 -4.82
N THR A 2 -27.86 -16.90 -4.07
CA THR A 2 -26.79 -17.06 -3.09
C THR A 2 -25.49 -17.33 -3.84
N ILE A 3 -24.63 -16.34 -3.93
CA ILE A 3 -23.26 -16.52 -4.39
C ILE A 3 -22.58 -17.38 -3.34
N SER A 4 -22.18 -18.60 -3.68
CA SER A 4 -21.51 -19.52 -2.77
C SER A 4 -20.25 -18.82 -2.23
N GLU A 5 -20.14 -18.63 -0.90
CA GLU A 5 -19.00 -18.00 -0.23
C GLU A 5 -17.67 -18.67 -0.62
N THR A 6 -17.69 -19.97 -0.90
CA THR A 6 -16.55 -20.74 -1.41
C THR A 6 -15.98 -20.19 -2.74
N SER A 7 -16.83 -19.59 -3.60
CA SER A 7 -16.39 -19.07 -4.89
C SER A 7 -15.65 -17.73 -4.78
N LEU A 8 -16.01 -16.88 -3.80
CA LEU A 8 -15.35 -15.59 -3.59
C LEU A 8 -13.97 -15.76 -2.95
N LEU A 9 -13.88 -16.59 -1.91
CA LEU A 9 -12.62 -16.89 -1.23
C LEU A 9 -11.59 -17.51 -2.20
N ALA A 10 -12.02 -18.50 -3.01
CA ALA A 10 -11.15 -19.10 -4.02
C ALA A 10 -10.68 -18.07 -5.07
N LYS A 11 -11.57 -17.16 -5.51
CA LYS A 11 -11.20 -16.07 -6.44
C LYS A 11 -10.20 -15.10 -5.82
N VAL A 12 -10.33 -14.79 -4.53
CA VAL A 12 -9.39 -13.91 -3.82
C VAL A 12 -8.04 -14.62 -3.64
N GLN A 13 -8.02 -15.85 -3.15
CA GLN A 13 -6.79 -16.61 -2.93
C GLN A 13 -5.97 -16.79 -4.21
N ASN A 14 -6.62 -17.11 -5.33
CA ASN A 14 -5.93 -17.31 -6.61
C ASN A 14 -5.36 -16.02 -7.23
N ASN A 15 -5.63 -14.86 -6.63
CA ASN A 15 -5.10 -13.59 -7.14
C ASN A 15 -3.75 -13.19 -6.55
N PHE A 16 -3.24 -13.89 -5.53
CA PHE A 16 -1.96 -13.54 -4.91
C PHE A 16 -0.80 -14.30 -5.53
N ILE A 17 0.25 -13.56 -5.88
CA ILE A 17 1.49 -14.12 -6.45
C ILE A 17 2.25 -14.88 -5.36
N GLY A 18 2.70 -16.10 -5.70
CA GLY A 18 3.57 -16.90 -4.85
C GLY A 18 2.87 -17.86 -3.88
N LEU A 19 1.54 -17.96 -3.87
CA LEU A 19 0.85 -18.97 -3.07
C LEU A 19 1.04 -20.40 -3.60
N ASP A 20 1.30 -20.56 -4.89
CA ASP A 20 1.54 -21.86 -5.52
C ASP A 20 3.02 -22.28 -5.54
N THR A 21 3.91 -21.48 -4.94
CA THR A 21 5.32 -21.79 -4.85
C THR A 21 5.54 -23.09 -4.06
N VAL A 22 6.35 -23.99 -4.61
CA VAL A 22 6.73 -25.25 -3.97
C VAL A 22 8.15 -25.12 -3.42
N TYR A 23 8.32 -25.43 -2.15
CA TYR A 23 9.62 -25.47 -1.47
C TYR A 23 10.08 -26.91 -1.27
N THR A 24 11.38 -27.14 -1.33
CA THR A 24 12.00 -28.40 -0.88
C THR A 24 12.44 -28.20 0.57
N LEU A 25 11.97 -29.05 1.45
CA LEU A 25 12.32 -29.03 2.87
C LEU A 25 13.70 -29.70 3.11
N ALA A 26 14.21 -29.57 4.33
CA ALA A 26 15.51 -30.15 4.71
C ALA A 26 15.56 -31.70 4.64
N ASP A 27 14.41 -32.36 4.60
CA ASP A 27 14.25 -33.80 4.44
C ASP A 27 13.87 -34.20 3.01
N ASP A 28 14.17 -33.34 2.01
CA ASP A 28 13.89 -33.49 0.58
C ASP A 28 12.40 -33.60 0.21
N ARG A 29 11.49 -33.52 1.14
CA ARG A 29 10.06 -33.44 0.84
C ARG A 29 9.71 -32.11 0.18
N LYS A 30 8.80 -32.14 -0.78
CA LYS A 30 8.25 -30.94 -1.40
C LYS A 30 6.94 -30.56 -0.75
N THR A 31 6.78 -29.26 -0.45
CA THR A 31 5.54 -28.72 0.10
C THR A 31 5.16 -27.42 -0.59
N LYS A 32 3.86 -27.22 -0.78
CA LYS A 32 3.33 -25.93 -1.25
C LYS A 32 3.46 -24.89 -0.13
N ARG A 33 3.73 -23.65 -0.50
CA ARG A 33 3.81 -22.52 0.43
C ARG A 33 2.51 -22.38 1.22
N ILE A 34 2.62 -22.30 2.53
CA ILE A 34 1.56 -21.87 3.43
C ILE A 34 1.96 -20.47 3.94
N TYR A 35 1.17 -19.46 3.59
CA TYR A 35 1.45 -18.08 3.98
C TYR A 35 0.41 -17.58 4.98
N LEU A 36 0.84 -17.31 6.21
CA LEU A 36 -0.03 -16.93 7.34
C LEU A 36 0.29 -15.52 7.89
N ASP A 37 1.19 -14.79 7.24
CA ASP A 37 1.71 -13.53 7.73
C ASP A 37 1.24 -12.30 6.91
N SER A 38 0.00 -12.34 6.43
CA SER A 38 -0.58 -11.21 5.69
C SER A 38 -0.76 -9.94 6.55
N THR A 39 -0.76 -10.08 7.87
CA THR A 39 -0.83 -8.95 8.80
C THR A 39 0.43 -8.10 8.74
N ALA A 40 1.60 -8.73 8.73
CA ALA A 40 2.88 -8.05 8.65
C ALA A 40 3.24 -7.67 7.20
N SER A 41 2.94 -8.53 6.23
CA SER A 41 3.28 -8.29 4.83
C SER A 41 2.29 -8.98 3.89
N THR A 42 1.46 -8.22 3.22
CA THR A 42 0.53 -8.75 2.22
C THR A 42 1.28 -9.12 0.93
N LEU A 43 0.98 -10.30 0.40
CA LEU A 43 1.52 -10.72 -0.89
C LEU A 43 0.98 -9.85 -2.03
N MET A 44 1.77 -9.70 -3.08
CA MET A 44 1.37 -8.93 -4.27
C MET A 44 0.15 -9.58 -4.95
N MET A 45 -0.85 -8.78 -5.24
CA MET A 45 -1.98 -9.21 -6.08
C MET A 45 -1.56 -9.22 -7.55
N GLY A 46 -1.82 -10.33 -8.24
CA GLY A 46 -1.50 -10.48 -9.67
C GLY A 46 -2.12 -9.38 -10.54
N LYS A 47 -3.40 -9.05 -10.30
CA LYS A 47 -4.09 -7.95 -11.01
C LYS A 47 -3.41 -6.59 -10.82
N VAL A 48 -2.88 -6.32 -9.63
CA VAL A 48 -2.16 -5.06 -9.36
C VAL A 48 -0.82 -5.07 -10.08
N TYR A 49 -0.11 -6.19 -10.05
CA TYR A 49 1.14 -6.37 -10.80
C TYR A 49 0.97 -6.13 -12.30
N ASP A 50 -0.06 -6.74 -12.90
CA ASP A 50 -0.38 -6.57 -14.33
C ASP A 50 -0.75 -5.13 -14.66
N LEU A 51 -1.51 -4.46 -13.78
CA LEU A 51 -1.90 -3.06 -13.95
C LEU A 51 -0.69 -2.13 -13.90
N VAL A 52 0.23 -2.36 -12.96
CA VAL A 52 1.50 -1.63 -12.87
C VAL A 52 2.33 -1.83 -14.14
N GLY A 53 2.43 -3.08 -14.63
CA GLY A 53 3.11 -3.37 -15.90
C GLY A 53 2.56 -2.53 -17.06
N LYS A 54 1.24 -2.51 -17.23
CA LYS A 54 0.58 -1.70 -18.28
C LYS A 54 0.78 -0.19 -18.10
N PHE A 55 0.83 0.29 -16.86
CA PHE A 55 1.09 1.70 -16.59
C PHE A 55 2.53 2.09 -16.98
N LEU A 56 3.50 1.20 -16.79
CA LEU A 56 4.90 1.45 -17.13
C LEU A 56 5.12 1.70 -18.63
N ASP A 57 4.25 1.19 -19.51
CA ASP A 57 4.30 1.50 -20.95
C ASP A 57 4.10 3.00 -21.25
N HIS A 58 3.46 3.71 -20.34
CA HIS A 58 3.14 5.13 -20.45
C HIS A 58 3.80 6.00 -19.38
N TYR A 59 4.62 5.40 -18.52
CA TYR A 59 5.20 6.08 -17.36
C TYR A 59 6.04 7.30 -17.79
N ALA A 60 5.79 8.41 -17.13
CA ALA A 60 6.54 9.64 -17.28
C ALA A 60 6.41 10.51 -16.02
N ASN A 61 6.97 11.71 -16.05
CA ASN A 61 6.86 12.69 -14.97
C ASN A 61 5.40 12.99 -14.61
N SER A 62 5.06 12.90 -13.32
CA SER A 62 3.72 13.17 -12.77
C SER A 62 3.43 14.65 -12.47
N HIS A 63 4.32 15.58 -12.86
CA HIS A 63 4.19 17.02 -12.61
C HIS A 63 4.10 17.84 -13.90
N SER A 64 3.85 17.22 -15.04
CA SER A 64 3.80 17.87 -16.33
C SER A 64 2.55 17.48 -17.10
N LEU A 65 2.05 18.41 -17.88
CA LEU A 65 0.96 18.21 -18.85
C LEU A 65 1.43 18.48 -20.28
N LEU A 66 2.73 18.68 -20.50
CA LEU A 66 3.29 19.14 -21.78
C LEU A 66 3.29 18.06 -22.85
N HIS A 67 3.39 16.79 -22.49
CA HIS A 67 3.36 15.69 -23.44
C HIS A 67 2.42 14.57 -22.97
N PHE A 68 2.03 13.72 -23.91
CA PHE A 68 0.96 12.73 -23.71
C PHE A 68 1.21 11.80 -22.52
N SER A 69 2.38 11.18 -22.42
CA SER A 69 2.69 10.26 -21.32
C SER A 69 2.73 10.97 -19.94
N ALA A 70 3.26 12.20 -19.88
CA ALA A 70 3.23 12.98 -18.63
C ALA A 70 1.79 13.33 -18.22
N LYS A 71 0.91 13.63 -19.18
CA LYS A 71 -0.51 13.85 -18.90
C LYS A 71 -1.17 12.61 -18.34
N ILE A 72 -0.91 11.42 -18.89
CA ILE A 72 -1.39 10.15 -18.35
C ILE A 72 -0.90 9.98 -16.91
N SER A 73 0.40 10.07 -16.67
CA SER A 73 0.99 9.88 -15.34
C SER A 73 0.42 10.87 -14.31
N THR A 74 0.30 12.15 -14.67
CA THR A 74 -0.27 13.19 -13.79
C THR A 74 -1.73 12.89 -13.45
N THR A 75 -2.54 12.54 -14.45
CA THR A 75 -3.96 12.22 -14.25
C THR A 75 -4.13 10.99 -13.35
N GLN A 76 -3.34 9.93 -13.58
CA GLN A 76 -3.41 8.72 -12.75
C GLN A 76 -2.94 8.98 -11.31
N TYR A 77 -1.92 9.82 -11.14
CA TYR A 77 -1.44 10.21 -9.82
C TYR A 77 -2.51 10.97 -9.03
N GLN A 78 -3.17 11.96 -9.63
CA GLN A 78 -4.27 12.68 -9.01
C GLN A 78 -5.45 11.75 -8.69
N TRP A 79 -5.86 10.94 -9.65
CA TRP A 79 -6.90 9.94 -9.45
C TRP A 79 -6.62 9.02 -8.27
N ALA A 80 -5.36 8.62 -8.06
CA ALA A 80 -4.99 7.76 -6.93
C ALA A 80 -5.22 8.46 -5.57
N HIS A 81 -4.89 9.76 -5.46
CA HIS A 81 -5.18 10.54 -4.25
C HIS A 81 -6.69 10.61 -3.98
N ASP A 82 -7.48 10.95 -4.99
CA ASP A 82 -8.95 11.05 -4.86
C ASP A 82 -9.57 9.71 -4.48
N ARG A 83 -9.05 8.60 -5.02
CA ARG A 83 -9.53 7.25 -4.68
C ARG A 83 -9.24 6.86 -3.24
N VAL A 84 -8.10 7.26 -2.68
CA VAL A 84 -7.79 7.01 -1.27
C VAL A 84 -8.73 7.82 -0.37
N LEU A 85 -8.92 9.10 -0.63
CA LEU A 85 -9.86 9.94 0.14
C LEU A 85 -11.29 9.38 0.06
N SER A 86 -11.76 9.05 -1.12
CA SER A 86 -13.09 8.46 -1.34
C SER A 86 -13.27 7.12 -0.62
N PHE A 87 -12.24 6.25 -0.62
CA PHE A 87 -12.28 4.96 0.08
C PHE A 87 -12.40 5.14 1.59
N LEU A 88 -11.77 6.17 2.16
CA LEU A 88 -11.82 6.48 3.57
C LEU A 88 -13.06 7.32 3.97
N GLY A 89 -13.87 7.77 3.01
CA GLY A 89 -14.98 8.70 3.26
C GLY A 89 -14.51 10.07 3.74
N ALA A 90 -13.27 10.45 3.39
CA ALA A 90 -12.68 11.73 3.80
C ALA A 90 -13.09 12.85 2.83
N ASP A 91 -13.52 13.99 3.40
CA ASP A 91 -13.88 15.17 2.62
C ASP A 91 -12.61 15.83 2.05
N PRO A 92 -12.49 15.99 0.72
CA PRO A 92 -11.31 16.61 0.11
C PRO A 92 -11.11 18.09 0.47
N GLU A 93 -12.14 18.78 1.00
CA GLU A 93 -12.00 20.16 1.51
C GLU A 93 -11.30 20.19 2.88
N GLU A 94 -11.36 19.10 3.66
CA GLU A 94 -10.76 19.01 4.99
C GLU A 94 -9.52 18.14 5.05
N TYR A 95 -9.41 17.16 4.13
CA TYR A 95 -8.35 16.15 4.14
C TYR A 95 -7.54 16.15 2.85
N THR A 96 -6.30 15.78 3.00
CA THR A 96 -5.42 15.53 1.85
C THR A 96 -4.72 14.18 1.98
N CYS A 97 -4.39 13.58 0.84
CA CYS A 97 -3.65 12.33 0.77
C CYS A 97 -2.19 12.58 0.36
N PHE A 98 -1.27 11.89 1.01
CA PHE A 98 0.15 11.87 0.64
C PHE A 98 0.65 10.44 0.51
N PHE A 99 1.32 10.13 -0.59
CA PHE A 99 2.07 8.89 -0.73
C PHE A 99 3.49 9.10 -0.20
N THR A 100 3.84 8.42 0.90
CA THR A 100 5.10 8.66 1.63
C THR A 100 6.25 7.71 1.24
N GLY A 101 5.99 6.70 0.41
CA GLY A 101 6.99 5.72 -0.02
C GLY A 101 7.17 4.58 0.98
N SER A 102 8.16 4.64 1.85
CA SER A 102 8.60 3.52 2.69
C SER A 102 7.65 3.15 3.85
N GLY A 103 6.36 2.99 3.57
CA GLY A 103 5.35 2.50 4.51
C GLY A 103 5.05 3.47 5.66
N THR A 104 4.44 2.94 6.73
CA THR A 104 3.99 3.71 7.90
C THR A 104 5.15 4.44 8.60
N THR A 105 6.33 3.85 8.67
CA THR A 105 7.52 4.48 9.26
C THR A 105 7.83 5.83 8.61
N ALA A 106 7.79 5.93 7.28
CA ALA A 106 8.00 7.20 6.58
C ALA A 106 6.90 8.22 6.90
N GLY A 107 5.65 7.78 7.05
CA GLY A 107 4.52 8.61 7.46
C GLY A 107 4.72 9.18 8.86
N ILE A 108 5.06 8.35 9.85
CA ILE A 108 5.30 8.76 11.23
C ILE A 108 6.46 9.75 11.32
N ASN A 109 7.59 9.45 10.67
CA ASN A 109 8.75 10.35 10.63
C ASN A 109 8.41 11.71 10.00
N ARG A 110 7.56 11.73 8.97
CA ARG A 110 7.09 12.99 8.39
C ARG A 110 6.22 13.77 9.36
N LEU A 111 5.28 13.11 10.04
CA LEU A 111 4.42 13.73 11.04
C LEU A 111 5.25 14.33 12.20
N ALA A 112 6.23 13.60 12.73
CA ALA A 112 7.09 14.09 13.80
C ALA A 112 7.80 15.40 13.42
N ARG A 113 8.31 15.49 12.18
CA ARG A 113 8.96 16.72 11.67
C ARG A 113 7.96 17.88 11.54
N VAL A 114 6.78 17.60 11.00
CA VAL A 114 5.72 18.61 10.84
C VAL A 114 5.26 19.13 12.21
N PHE A 115 5.03 18.22 13.17
CA PHE A 115 4.60 18.63 14.52
C PHE A 115 5.66 19.44 15.26
N ARG A 116 6.93 19.09 15.15
CA ARG A 116 8.02 19.90 15.73
C ARG A 116 7.96 21.36 15.27
N ASP A 117 7.67 21.57 13.98
CA ASP A 117 7.67 22.91 13.38
C ASP A 117 6.33 23.63 13.59
N TYR A 118 5.21 22.88 13.59
CA TYR A 118 3.85 23.42 13.72
C TYR A 118 3.41 23.64 15.17
N ARG A 119 3.89 22.80 16.09
CA ARG A 119 3.54 22.85 17.52
C ARG A 119 4.79 22.81 18.42
N PRO A 120 5.67 23.83 18.31
CA PRO A 120 6.91 23.87 19.12
C PRO A 120 6.63 24.01 20.63
N ASP A 121 5.39 24.31 21.00
CA ASP A 121 4.91 24.34 22.39
C ASP A 121 4.67 22.94 22.96
N LYS A 122 4.67 21.88 22.12
CA LYS A 122 4.45 20.50 22.53
C LYS A 122 5.72 19.68 22.28
N ASP A 123 6.49 19.49 23.33
CA ASP A 123 7.80 18.82 23.29
C ASP A 123 7.80 17.41 23.90
N ILE A 124 6.63 16.95 24.37
CA ILE A 124 6.46 15.62 24.97
C ILE A 124 5.66 14.73 24.02
N VAL A 125 6.20 13.55 23.72
CA VAL A 125 5.53 12.49 22.99
C VAL A 125 5.23 11.34 23.95
N LEU A 126 3.96 10.95 24.03
CA LEU A 126 3.54 9.79 24.83
C LEU A 126 3.44 8.57 23.93
N VAL A 127 4.16 7.51 24.30
CA VAL A 127 4.13 6.21 23.62
C VAL A 127 3.79 5.11 24.63
N SER A 128 3.15 4.05 24.18
CA SER A 128 2.89 2.87 25.00
C SER A 128 4.01 1.84 24.83
N ILE A 129 4.15 0.90 25.78
CA ILE A 129 5.06 -0.23 25.64
C ILE A 129 4.60 -1.26 24.60
N MET A 130 3.41 -1.07 24.02
CA MET A 130 2.81 -1.94 23.02
C MET A 130 2.93 -1.38 21.60
N GLU A 131 3.67 -0.29 21.42
CA GLU A 131 3.88 0.33 20.12
C GLU A 131 4.63 -0.59 19.14
N HIS A 132 4.31 -0.42 17.88
CA HIS A 132 5.13 -0.97 16.82
C HIS A 132 6.47 -0.21 16.78
N HIS A 133 7.58 -0.90 16.52
CA HIS A 133 8.93 -0.30 16.48
C HIS A 133 9.06 0.89 15.51
N SER A 134 8.16 1.06 14.55
CA SER A 134 8.10 2.27 13.70
C SER A 134 7.73 3.55 14.47
N ASN A 135 7.18 3.41 15.68
CA ASN A 135 6.78 4.51 16.55
C ASN A 135 7.64 4.59 17.83
N ASP A 136 8.66 3.76 17.93
CA ASP A 136 9.56 3.63 19.10
C ASP A 136 10.91 4.37 18.88
N LEU A 137 10.99 5.24 17.89
CA LEU A 137 12.21 5.94 17.49
C LEU A 137 12.16 7.43 17.82
#